data_0d1bdc4d1a49c7c518b981f8cee778cb
#
_entry.id   0d1bdc4d1a49c7c518b981f8cee778cb
#
_cell.length_a   1.000
_cell.length_b   1.000
_cell.length_c   1.000
_cell.angle_alpha   90.00
_cell.angle_beta   90.00
_cell.angle_gamma   90.00
#
_symmetry.space_group_name_H-M   'P 1'
#
loop_
_entity.id
_entity.type
_entity.pdbx_description
1 polymer ?
#
loop_
_entity_poly.entity_id
_entity_poly.type
_entity_poly.pdbx_seq_one_letter_code
_entity_poly.pdbx_strand_id
1 'polypeptide(L)'
;MLRASTHHLKEQAMSSEGLHAPRERLSKKTLAMHQAIVSLMEELEAADWYRQRADDCEDDALREILLHNMREEIEHAAMVLEWLRRNDQDFEEQLGTYMFKDGEVMDHH
;
A
#
# COMPACT_ATOMS: atom_id res chain seq x y z
N MET A 1 -6.13 2.49 10.40
CA MET A 1 -5.99 1.53 10.77
C MET A 1 -5.38 1.43 11.93
N LEU A 2 -5.59 1.20 12.58
CA LEU A 2 -5.23 1.20 13.73
C LEU A 2 -4.26 0.41 14.16
N ARG A 3 -3.75 -0.16 13.71
CA ARG A 3 -2.90 -0.96 14.16
C ARG A 3 -2.10 -0.44 15.09
N ALA A 4 -2.13 -0.10 15.40
CA ALA A 4 -1.48 0.27 16.11
C ALA A 4 -1.33 0.50 17.13
N SER A 5 -1.67 0.80 17.40
CA SER A 5 -1.61 1.23 18.53
C SER A 5 -0.58 0.82 19.38
N THR A 6 -0.72 0.04 20.14
CA THR A 6 0.12 -0.32 21.07
C THR A 6 1.27 -0.92 20.53
N HIS A 7 1.11 -1.94 20.07
CA HIS A 7 2.02 -2.65 19.53
C HIS A 7 2.67 -1.61 18.66
N HIS A 8 1.87 -0.69 18.38
CA HIS A 8 2.27 0.31 17.57
C HIS A 8 3.38 1.16 18.07
N LEU A 9 3.43 1.37 19.26
CA LEU A 9 4.45 2.29 19.79
C LEU A 9 5.73 1.62 19.52
N LYS A 10 5.67 0.34 19.68
CA LYS A 10 6.80 -0.37 19.53
C LYS A 10 7.03 -0.32 18.06
N GLU A 11 5.98 -0.36 17.35
CA GLU A 11 6.06 -0.38 15.98
C GLU A 11 6.66 0.86 15.48
N GLN A 12 6.25 1.83 16.11
CA GLN A 12 6.68 3.10 15.75
C GLN A 12 8.13 3.11 15.89
N ALA A 13 8.55 2.68 16.89
CA ALA A 13 9.96 2.67 17.18
C ALA A 13 10.51 1.84 16.06
N MET A 14 9.72 0.83 15.66
CA MET A 14 10.22 -0.01 14.63
C MET A 14 10.14 0.54 13.30
N SER A 15 9.25 1.43 13.16
CA SER A 15 9.08 1.98 11.88
C SER A 15 10.32 2.76 11.61
N SER A 16 10.92 3.16 12.61
CA SER A 16 12.13 3.92 12.45
C SER A 16 13.04 2.79 12.16
N GLU A 17 12.64 1.62 12.54
CA GLU A 17 13.46 0.50 12.28
C GLU A 17 13.12 -0.09 10.97
N GLY A 18 12.09 0.36 10.38
CA GLY A 18 11.74 -0.08 9.08
C GLY A 18 12.81 0.45 8.14
N LEU A 19 13.68 1.34 8.65
CA LEU A 19 14.80 1.82 7.90
C LEU A 19 15.96 0.83 8.11
N HIS A 20 16.66 0.51 7.04
CA HIS A 20 17.78 -0.42 7.11
C HIS A 20 19.12 0.30 7.09
N ALA A 21 19.12 1.58 7.34
CA ALA A 21 20.31 2.40 7.44
C ALA A 21 19.96 3.59 8.33
N PRO A 22 20.94 4.25 8.91
CA PRO A 22 20.66 5.42 9.74
C PRO A 22 19.95 6.47 8.90
N ARG A 23 18.90 7.04 9.45
CA ARG A 23 18.10 8.03 8.75
C ARG A 23 18.95 9.14 8.14
N GLU A 24 19.95 9.62 8.85
CA GLU A 24 20.77 10.70 8.37
C GLU A 24 21.63 10.33 7.16
N ARG A 25 21.69 9.07 6.81
CA ARG A 25 22.44 8.66 5.65
C ARG A 25 21.54 8.46 4.45
N LEU A 26 20.24 8.59 4.66
CA LEU A 26 19.29 8.38 3.58
C LEU A 26 18.90 9.70 2.96
N SER A 27 18.73 9.71 1.65
CA SER A 27 18.34 10.93 0.96
C SER A 27 16.88 11.24 1.26
N LYS A 28 16.49 12.49 1.04
CA LYS A 28 15.12 12.90 1.26
C LYS A 28 14.23 12.12 0.32
N LYS A 29 14.72 11.81 -0.87
CA LYS A 29 13.93 11.06 -1.84
C LYS A 29 13.69 9.64 -1.35
N THR A 30 14.72 8.99 -0.84
CA THR A 30 14.57 7.63 -0.32
C THR A 30 13.59 7.60 0.85
N LEU A 31 13.62 8.62 1.70
CA LEU A 31 12.72 8.68 2.83
C LEU A 31 11.27 8.90 2.36
N ALA A 32 11.07 9.74 1.33
CA ALA A 32 9.74 9.96 0.79
C ALA A 32 9.22 8.68 0.13
N MET A 33 10.10 7.95 -0.56
CA MET A 33 9.72 6.69 -1.18
C MET A 33 9.33 5.69 -0.10
N HIS A 34 10.06 5.69 1.00
CA HIS A 34 9.76 4.79 2.11
C HIS A 34 8.36 5.10 2.67
N GLN A 35 8.03 6.37 2.87
CA GLN A 35 6.74 6.76 3.38
C GLN A 35 5.64 6.32 2.43
N ALA A 36 5.86 6.51 1.13
CA ALA A 36 4.86 6.13 0.12
C ALA A 36 4.67 4.62 0.12
N ILE A 37 5.77 3.86 0.19
CA ILE A 37 5.68 2.41 0.15
C ILE A 37 4.98 1.86 1.40
N VAL A 38 5.29 2.43 2.56
CA VAL A 38 4.64 2.00 3.79
C VAL A 38 3.15 2.29 3.72
N SER A 39 2.76 3.47 3.19
CA SER A 39 1.36 3.81 3.04
C SER A 39 0.67 2.83 2.09
N LEU A 40 1.35 2.47 0.99
CA LEU A 40 0.79 1.54 0.03
C LEU A 40 0.59 0.17 0.69
N MET A 41 1.55 -0.27 1.48
CA MET A 41 1.45 -1.55 2.18
C MET A 41 0.26 -1.56 3.13
N GLU A 42 0.07 -0.47 3.87
CA GLU A 42 -1.02 -0.37 4.81
C GLU A 42 -2.38 -0.34 4.11
N GLU A 43 -2.46 0.33 2.98
CA GLU A 43 -3.69 0.40 2.22
C GLU A 43 -4.07 -0.94 1.60
N LEU A 44 -3.07 -1.67 1.13
CA LEU A 44 -3.32 -3.00 0.57
C LEU A 44 -3.75 -3.97 1.66
N GLU A 45 -3.14 -3.85 2.82
CA GLU A 45 -3.48 -4.68 3.95
C GLU A 45 -4.91 -4.38 4.38
N ALA A 46 -5.25 -3.09 4.45
CA ALA A 46 -6.59 -2.68 4.85
C ALA A 46 -7.64 -3.18 3.84
N ALA A 47 -7.33 -3.09 2.55
CA ALA A 47 -8.25 -3.56 1.52
C ALA A 47 -8.50 -5.06 1.69
N ASP A 48 -7.46 -5.81 1.98
CA ASP A 48 -7.55 -7.26 2.18
C ASP A 48 -8.42 -7.56 3.40
N TRP A 49 -8.18 -6.88 4.50
CA TRP A 49 -8.94 -7.10 5.71
C TRP A 49 -10.42 -6.74 5.54
N TYR A 50 -10.73 -5.63 4.89
CA TYR A 50 -12.13 -5.25 4.68
C TYR A 50 -12.82 -6.27 3.78
N ARG A 51 -12.12 -6.81 2.79
CA ARG A 51 -12.72 -7.81 1.91
C ARG A 51 -13.06 -9.08 2.71
N GLN A 52 -12.14 -9.49 3.56
CA GLN A 52 -12.38 -10.68 4.39
C GLN A 52 -13.55 -10.49 5.33
N ARG A 53 -13.61 -9.30 5.96
CA ARG A 53 -14.68 -9.00 6.88
C ARG A 53 -16.02 -8.95 6.17
N ALA A 54 -16.04 -8.39 4.96
CA ALA A 54 -17.28 -8.30 4.21
C ALA A 54 -17.75 -9.69 3.82
N ASP A 55 -16.81 -10.55 3.44
CA ASP A 55 -17.16 -11.90 3.01
C ASP A 55 -17.74 -12.72 4.16
N ASP A 56 -17.31 -12.45 5.39
CA ASP A 56 -17.78 -13.15 6.56
C ASP A 56 -19.04 -12.51 7.17
N CYS A 57 -19.43 -11.33 6.72
CA CYS A 57 -20.49 -10.57 7.35
C CYS A 57 -21.85 -10.99 6.88
N GLU A 58 -22.74 -11.30 7.84
CA GLU A 58 -24.08 -11.73 7.49
C GLU A 58 -25.11 -10.60 7.42
N ASP A 59 -24.76 -9.42 7.87
CA ASP A 59 -25.64 -8.26 7.81
C ASP A 59 -25.37 -7.54 6.49
N ASP A 60 -26.35 -7.49 5.62
CA ASP A 60 -26.20 -6.88 4.31
C ASP A 60 -25.80 -5.40 4.36
N ALA A 61 -26.38 -4.65 5.26
CA ALA A 61 -26.07 -3.23 5.35
C ALA A 61 -24.62 -3.02 5.79
N LEU A 62 -24.16 -3.81 6.75
CA LEU A 62 -22.79 -3.69 7.22
C LEU A 62 -21.82 -4.15 6.13
N ARG A 63 -22.19 -5.20 5.40
CA ARG A 63 -21.34 -5.72 4.34
C ARG A 63 -21.09 -4.63 3.31
N GLU A 64 -22.11 -3.86 2.96
CA GLU A 64 -21.97 -2.82 1.96
C GLU A 64 -21.02 -1.73 2.45
N ILE A 65 -21.05 -1.43 3.74
CA ILE A 65 -20.13 -0.44 4.30
C ILE A 65 -18.70 -0.97 4.23
N LEU A 66 -18.53 -2.25 4.57
CA LEU A 66 -17.20 -2.85 4.54
C LEU A 66 -16.63 -2.89 3.11
N LEU A 67 -17.49 -3.18 2.14
CA LEU A 67 -17.07 -3.20 0.74
C LEU A 67 -16.74 -1.78 0.25
N HIS A 68 -17.48 -0.80 0.74
CA HIS A 68 -17.21 0.59 0.39
C HIS A 68 -15.83 0.97 0.92
N ASN A 69 -15.55 0.60 2.17
CA ASN A 69 -14.25 0.90 2.77
C ASN A 69 -13.13 0.20 2.01
N MET A 70 -13.37 -1.02 1.56
CA MET A 70 -12.41 -1.75 0.77
C MET A 70 -12.08 -0.99 -0.51
N ARG A 71 -13.10 -0.48 -1.20
CA ARG A 71 -12.88 0.24 -2.45
C ARG A 71 -12.12 1.54 -2.21
N GLU A 72 -12.38 2.18 -1.06
CA GLU A 72 -11.69 3.40 -0.71
C GLU A 72 -10.19 3.12 -0.50
N GLU A 73 -9.87 2.00 0.13
CA GLU A 73 -8.48 1.66 0.36
C GLU A 73 -7.77 1.32 -0.96
N ILE A 74 -8.50 0.70 -1.88
CA ILE A 74 -7.93 0.38 -3.19
C ILE A 74 -7.66 1.68 -3.96
N GLU A 75 -8.55 2.65 -3.81
CA GLU A 75 -8.36 3.94 -4.46
C GLU A 75 -7.12 4.63 -3.90
N HIS A 76 -6.96 4.61 -2.58
CA HIS A 76 -5.82 5.22 -1.93
C HIS A 76 -4.53 4.53 -2.41
N ALA A 77 -4.55 3.21 -2.51
CA ALA A 77 -3.39 2.46 -2.96
C ALA A 77 -3.04 2.86 -4.40
N ALA A 78 -4.05 3.02 -5.24
CA ALA A 78 -3.83 3.39 -6.63
C ALA A 78 -3.17 4.77 -6.73
N MET A 79 -3.60 5.71 -5.88
CA MET A 79 -3.03 7.05 -5.89
C MET A 79 -1.56 7.04 -5.49
N VAL A 80 -1.22 6.26 -4.47
CA VAL A 80 0.15 6.18 -4.01
C VAL A 80 1.02 5.49 -5.07
N LEU A 81 0.48 4.45 -5.69
CA LEU A 81 1.23 3.72 -6.71
C LEU A 81 1.53 4.66 -7.89
N GLU A 82 0.59 5.51 -8.25
CA GLU A 82 0.80 6.46 -9.33
C GLU A 82 1.85 7.50 -8.92
N TRP A 83 1.86 7.90 -7.65
CA TRP A 83 2.87 8.83 -7.16
C TRP A 83 4.26 8.20 -7.27
N LEU A 84 4.37 6.91 -6.91
CA LEU A 84 5.63 6.19 -7.02
C LEU A 84 6.08 6.15 -8.47
N ARG A 85 5.15 5.89 -9.39
CA ARG A 85 5.46 5.83 -10.81
C ARG A 85 6.02 7.17 -11.30
N ARG A 86 5.43 8.28 -10.85
CA ARG A 86 5.84 9.60 -11.32
C ARG A 86 7.14 10.08 -10.71
N ASN A 87 7.50 9.51 -9.58
CA ASN A 87 8.65 9.99 -8.84
C ASN A 87 9.83 9.04 -8.82
N ASP A 88 9.73 7.91 -9.47
CA ASP A 88 10.82 6.95 -9.48
C ASP A 88 10.90 6.25 -10.83
N GLN A 89 12.05 6.34 -11.47
CA GLN A 89 12.24 5.79 -12.79
C GLN A 89 12.08 4.27 -12.85
N ASP A 90 12.51 3.58 -11.83
CA ASP A 90 12.39 2.12 -11.81
C ASP A 90 10.94 1.69 -11.70
N PHE A 91 10.13 2.40 -10.89
CA PHE A 91 8.72 2.12 -10.80
C PHE A 91 8.06 2.41 -12.16
N GLU A 92 8.43 3.51 -12.79
CA GLU A 92 7.84 3.88 -14.06
C GLU A 92 8.14 2.82 -15.11
N GLU A 93 9.33 2.36 -15.19
CA GLU A 93 9.74 1.36 -16.14
C GLU A 93 8.99 0.05 -15.95
N GLN A 94 8.95 -0.44 -14.75
CA GLN A 94 8.29 -1.71 -14.50
C GLN A 94 6.78 -1.63 -14.67
N LEU A 95 6.17 -0.56 -14.17
CA LEU A 95 4.73 -0.40 -14.32
C LEU A 95 4.38 -0.22 -15.80
N GLY A 96 5.22 0.50 -16.55
CA GLY A 96 5.00 0.70 -17.96
C GLY A 96 5.08 -0.61 -18.75
N THR A 97 5.89 -1.54 -18.28
CA THR A 97 6.06 -2.81 -18.96
C THR A 97 4.85 -3.73 -18.72
N TYR A 98 4.33 -3.73 -17.52
CA TYR A 98 3.32 -4.73 -17.17
C TYR A 98 1.88 -4.25 -17.05
N MET A 99 1.68 -2.95 -16.73
CA MET A 99 0.31 -2.50 -16.48
C MET A 99 -0.47 -2.24 -17.75
N PHE A 100 -1.73 -2.59 -17.71
CA PHE A 100 -2.67 -2.34 -18.80
C PHE A 100 -2.24 -2.94 -20.15
N LYS A 101 -1.60 -4.09 -20.11
CA LYS A 101 -1.19 -4.78 -21.31
C LYS A 101 -2.06 -6.01 -21.51
N ASP A 102 -2.25 -6.36 -22.79
CA ASP A 102 -3.03 -7.56 -23.09
C ASP A 102 -2.08 -8.77 -23.09
N GLY A 103 -2.64 -9.94 -23.03
CA GLY A 103 -1.86 -11.17 -23.09
C GLY A 103 -1.42 -11.63 -21.71
N GLU A 104 -0.54 -12.58 -21.67
CA GLU A 104 -0.07 -13.12 -20.41
C GLU A 104 0.91 -12.15 -19.77
N VAL A 105 0.84 -12.00 -18.46
CA VAL A 105 1.71 -11.09 -17.74
C VAL A 105 3.18 -11.38 -18.05
N MET A 106 3.56 -12.66 -18.03
CA MET A 106 4.95 -13.02 -18.22
C MET A 106 5.44 -12.83 -19.67
N ASP A 107 4.51 -12.64 -20.60
CA ASP A 107 4.90 -12.40 -21.99
C ASP A 107 5.57 -11.04 -22.16
N HIS A 108 5.45 -10.18 -21.17
CA HIS A 108 6.02 -8.84 -21.27
C HIS A 108 7.37 -8.77 -20.53
N HIS A 109 7.77 -9.87 -19.92
CA HIS A 109 9.03 -9.94 -19.20
C HIS A 109 10.19 -9.97 -20.17
#